data_1acb6473bf1ba07e4994227cd1dc26e1
#
_entry.id   1acb6473bf1ba07e4994227cd1dc26e1
#
_cell.length_a   1.000
_cell.length_b   1.000
_cell.length_c   1.000
_cell.angle_alpha   90.00
_cell.angle_beta   90.00
_cell.angle_gamma   90.00
#
_symmetry.space_group_name_H-M   'P 1'
#
loop_
_entity.id
_entity.type
_entity.pdbx_description
1 polymer ?
#
loop_
_entity_poly.entity_id
_entity_poly.type
_entity_poly.pdbx_seq_one_letter_code
_entity_poly.pdbx_strand_id
1 'polypeptide(L)'
;MCIRDRVGTFLGHKGAVWSAKLNGGDAARAVTGSADFSAKVWDTYTGECLHTFTHGHIVRSVAVDSDATNVITGGNEKKLRLFDLQKPSTNADDAQLFRARFDNNTTHEGLIRSVVLGRGSSQNTLVTASEDKLIQWWDLRTMEPVHDMILDEPFVSMERCVGAFGEYVTVTAGHDAMFIDLATHEVVKRHTLDVPPSSIYLHPTTAHTFVAGSTADEWVRIYEYESGKELDLNKGHHGPVHCVSYTPDGEAAASGSEDGTLMALTPGTIRLWQTTPGKKYGLWS
;
A
#
# COMPACT_ATOMS: atom_id res chain seq x y z
N MET A 1 -4.75 -27.60 -10.60
CA MET A 1 -5.22 -26.80 -11.74
C MET A 1 -4.34 -25.57 -11.77
N CYS A 2 -3.37 -25.50 -12.70
CA CYS A 2 -2.52 -24.29 -12.80
C CYS A 2 -3.33 -23.22 -13.50
N ILE A 3 -3.82 -22.25 -12.75
CA ILE A 3 -4.38 -21.02 -13.33
C ILE A 3 -3.16 -20.20 -13.79
N ARG A 4 -2.75 -20.40 -15.03
CA ARG A 4 -1.73 -19.58 -15.72
C ARG A 4 -2.35 -18.47 -16.56
N ASP A 5 -3.65 -18.31 -16.44
CA ASP A 5 -4.38 -17.40 -17.31
C ASP A 5 -4.27 -15.97 -16.75
N ARG A 6 -3.63 -15.14 -17.54
CA ARG A 6 -3.58 -13.70 -17.33
C ARG A 6 -5.00 -13.17 -17.56
N VAL A 7 -5.66 -12.72 -16.48
CA VAL A 7 -7.04 -12.22 -16.55
C VAL A 7 -7.13 -10.95 -17.38
N GLY A 8 -6.07 -10.12 -17.39
CA GLY A 8 -6.03 -8.89 -18.15
C GLY A 8 -4.79 -8.04 -17.86
N THR A 9 -4.70 -6.90 -18.51
CA THR A 9 -3.68 -5.87 -18.25
C THR A 9 -4.30 -4.51 -18.38
N PHE A 10 -4.07 -3.68 -17.37
CA PHE A 10 -4.42 -2.27 -17.44
C PHE A 10 -3.40 -1.53 -18.32
N LEU A 11 -3.81 -1.20 -19.55
CA LEU A 11 -2.95 -0.52 -20.52
C LEU A 11 -3.31 0.97 -20.59
N GLY A 12 -2.33 1.85 -20.38
CA GLY A 12 -2.57 3.30 -20.54
C GLY A 12 -1.65 4.21 -19.75
N HIS A 13 -0.94 3.73 -18.72
CA HIS A 13 0.14 4.52 -18.10
C HIS A 13 1.37 4.55 -19.00
N LYS A 14 2.04 5.72 -19.04
CA LYS A 14 3.27 5.96 -19.80
C LYS A 14 4.52 6.01 -18.91
N GLY A 15 4.35 5.88 -17.61
CA GLY A 15 5.42 5.86 -16.61
C GLY A 15 5.26 4.71 -15.63
N ALA A 16 6.22 4.55 -14.74
CA ALA A 16 6.18 3.55 -13.68
C ALA A 16 4.94 3.72 -12.80
N VAL A 17 4.24 2.64 -12.49
CA VAL A 17 3.11 2.63 -11.55
C VAL A 17 3.67 2.42 -10.16
N TRP A 18 3.44 3.38 -9.26
CA TRP A 18 3.95 3.37 -7.89
C TRP A 18 2.97 2.78 -6.89
N SER A 19 1.69 2.89 -7.16
CA SER A 19 0.65 2.41 -6.27
C SER A 19 -0.53 1.87 -7.07
N ALA A 20 -1.11 0.78 -6.59
CA ALA A 20 -2.34 0.20 -7.13
C ALA A 20 -3.21 -0.27 -5.95
N LYS A 21 -4.46 0.09 -5.93
CA LYS A 21 -5.43 -0.31 -4.90
C LYS A 21 -6.74 -0.72 -5.54
N LEU A 22 -7.36 -1.77 -4.99
CA LEU A 22 -8.72 -2.19 -5.33
C LEU A 22 -9.72 -1.59 -4.34
N ASN A 23 -10.92 -1.27 -4.80
CA ASN A 23 -11.99 -0.91 -3.88
C ASN A 23 -12.34 -2.07 -2.95
N GLY A 24 -12.79 -1.73 -1.76
CA GLY A 24 -12.94 -2.72 -0.70
C GLY A 24 -14.22 -3.53 -0.71
N GLY A 25 -15.18 -3.15 -1.54
CA GLY A 25 -16.46 -3.84 -1.64
C GLY A 25 -16.38 -5.06 -2.56
N ASP A 26 -16.61 -4.84 -3.83
CA ASP A 26 -16.70 -5.88 -4.86
C ASP A 26 -15.42 -6.05 -5.69
N ALA A 27 -14.39 -5.27 -5.41
CA ALA A 27 -13.15 -5.19 -6.20
C ALA A 27 -13.39 -4.85 -7.70
N ALA A 28 -14.52 -4.25 -8.04
CA ALA A 28 -14.88 -3.91 -9.41
C ALA A 28 -14.08 -2.72 -9.97
N ARG A 29 -13.43 -1.97 -9.09
CA ARG A 29 -12.62 -0.80 -9.46
C ARG A 29 -11.20 -0.93 -8.95
N ALA A 30 -10.23 -0.63 -9.82
CA ALA A 30 -8.85 -0.44 -9.46
C ALA A 30 -8.45 1.02 -9.64
N VAL A 31 -7.58 1.51 -8.77
CA VAL A 31 -7.00 2.85 -8.88
C VAL A 31 -5.49 2.73 -8.88
N THR A 32 -4.84 3.44 -9.79
CA THR A 32 -3.38 3.42 -9.94
C THR A 32 -2.82 4.83 -9.93
N GLY A 33 -1.64 4.99 -9.32
CA GLY A 33 -0.85 6.23 -9.32
C GLY A 33 0.49 6.02 -10.02
N SER A 34 0.90 6.95 -10.87
CA SER A 34 2.04 6.74 -11.75
C SER A 34 3.00 7.94 -11.85
N ALA A 35 4.22 7.64 -12.30
CA ALA A 35 5.25 8.59 -12.65
C ALA A 35 4.92 9.41 -13.93
N ASP A 36 3.89 9.06 -14.67
CA ASP A 36 3.39 9.85 -15.79
C ASP A 36 2.52 11.04 -15.37
N PHE A 37 2.52 11.36 -14.07
CA PHE A 37 1.76 12.46 -13.46
C PHE A 37 0.25 12.25 -13.52
N SER A 38 -0.19 11.00 -13.57
CA SER A 38 -1.62 10.70 -13.56
C SER A 38 -1.99 9.65 -12.51
N ALA A 39 -3.22 9.77 -12.02
CA ALA A 39 -3.93 8.69 -11.39
C ALA A 39 -5.04 8.21 -12.32
N LYS A 40 -5.27 6.90 -12.41
CA LYS A 40 -6.27 6.30 -13.27
C LYS A 40 -7.18 5.37 -12.50
N VAL A 41 -8.46 5.38 -12.89
CA VAL A 41 -9.47 4.45 -12.39
C VAL A 41 -9.82 3.47 -13.49
N TRP A 42 -9.84 2.20 -13.16
CA TRP A 42 -10.02 1.11 -14.09
C TRP A 42 -11.23 0.26 -13.71
N ASP A 43 -11.91 -0.26 -14.68
CA ASP A 43 -12.81 -1.38 -14.50
C ASP A 43 -11.98 -2.69 -14.44
N THR A 44 -12.12 -3.44 -13.35
CA THR A 44 -11.29 -4.64 -13.14
C THR A 44 -11.72 -5.82 -14.01
N TYR A 45 -12.97 -5.85 -14.46
CA TYR A 45 -13.49 -6.93 -15.31
C TYR A 45 -13.14 -6.74 -16.77
N THR A 46 -13.23 -5.48 -17.25
CA THR A 46 -12.96 -5.17 -18.67
C THR A 46 -11.53 -4.72 -18.92
N GLY A 47 -10.83 -4.21 -17.89
CA GLY A 47 -9.52 -3.59 -18.02
C GLY A 47 -9.56 -2.19 -18.62
N GLU A 48 -10.74 -1.62 -18.84
CA GLU A 48 -10.90 -0.29 -19.42
C GLU A 48 -10.57 0.82 -18.41
N CYS A 49 -9.92 1.88 -18.90
CA CYS A 49 -9.65 3.07 -18.13
C CYS A 49 -10.91 3.95 -18.10
N LEU A 50 -11.53 4.07 -16.94
CA LEU A 50 -12.77 4.85 -16.76
C LEU A 50 -12.48 6.35 -16.57
N HIS A 51 -11.48 6.67 -15.74
CA HIS A 51 -11.11 8.05 -15.44
C HIS A 51 -9.60 8.23 -15.42
N THR A 52 -9.14 9.41 -15.79
CA THR A 52 -7.74 9.82 -15.70
C THR A 52 -7.69 11.21 -15.05
N PHE A 53 -6.99 11.29 -13.92
CA PHE A 53 -6.76 12.54 -13.18
C PHE A 53 -5.32 12.97 -13.41
N THR A 54 -5.12 14.11 -14.05
CA THR A 54 -3.79 14.66 -14.31
C THR A 54 -3.31 15.50 -13.13
N HIS A 55 -2.06 15.35 -12.74
CA HIS A 55 -1.41 16.06 -11.64
C HIS A 55 -0.22 16.85 -12.17
N GLY A 56 0.26 17.82 -11.40
CA GLY A 56 1.47 18.57 -11.74
C GLY A 56 2.76 17.79 -11.54
N HIS A 57 2.72 16.65 -10.83
CA HIS A 57 3.89 15.83 -10.54
C HIS A 57 3.51 14.36 -10.32
N ILE A 58 4.51 13.50 -10.06
CA ILE A 58 4.37 12.06 -9.79
C ILE A 58 3.33 11.79 -8.69
N VAL A 59 2.40 10.88 -8.99
CA VAL A 59 1.45 10.33 -8.03
C VAL A 59 2.06 9.07 -7.43
N ARG A 60 2.41 9.13 -6.15
CA ARG A 60 3.09 8.03 -5.46
C ARG A 60 2.16 7.08 -4.77
N SER A 61 1.04 7.59 -4.28
CA SER A 61 0.09 6.78 -3.54
C SER A 61 -1.34 7.15 -3.89
N VAL A 62 -2.20 6.13 -3.90
CA VAL A 62 -3.63 6.27 -4.13
C VAL A 62 -4.39 5.45 -3.09
N ALA A 63 -5.58 5.92 -2.74
CA ALA A 63 -6.55 5.19 -1.96
C ALA A 63 -7.94 5.33 -2.59
N VAL A 64 -8.79 4.33 -2.40
CA VAL A 64 -10.15 4.31 -2.90
C VAL A 64 -11.07 3.77 -1.80
N ASP A 65 -12.23 4.37 -1.64
CA ASP A 65 -13.22 3.92 -0.67
C ASP A 65 -13.87 2.59 -1.07
N SER A 66 -14.61 2.00 -0.14
CA SER A 66 -15.23 0.68 -0.36
C SER A 66 -16.23 0.68 -1.51
N ASP A 67 -16.94 1.77 -1.69
CA ASP A 67 -18.02 1.91 -2.67
C ASP A 67 -17.53 2.48 -4.01
N ALA A 68 -16.22 2.76 -4.11
CA ALA A 68 -15.60 3.38 -5.27
C ALA A 68 -16.27 4.71 -5.67
N THR A 69 -16.63 5.52 -4.67
CA THR A 69 -17.19 6.86 -4.87
C THR A 69 -16.12 7.94 -4.82
N ASN A 70 -15.08 7.71 -4.02
CA ASN A 70 -14.00 8.67 -3.80
C ASN A 70 -12.63 8.05 -4.05
N VAL A 71 -11.76 8.82 -4.67
CA VAL A 71 -10.34 8.51 -4.85
C VAL A 71 -9.50 9.60 -4.21
N ILE A 72 -8.54 9.17 -3.40
CA ILE A 72 -7.60 10.08 -2.76
C ILE A 72 -6.21 9.84 -3.35
N THR A 73 -5.51 10.92 -3.65
CA THR A 73 -4.16 10.85 -4.22
C THR A 73 -3.19 11.67 -3.42
N GLY A 74 -1.95 11.16 -3.33
CA GLY A 74 -0.82 11.84 -2.73
C GLY A 74 0.47 11.56 -3.51
N GLY A 75 1.43 12.45 -3.42
CA GLY A 75 2.70 12.26 -4.12
C GLY A 75 3.67 13.42 -3.99
N ASN A 76 4.40 13.68 -5.06
CA ASN A 76 5.49 14.66 -5.07
C ASN A 76 5.00 16.11 -4.98
N GLU A 77 3.72 16.37 -5.23
CA GLU A 77 3.14 17.70 -5.02
C GLU A 77 2.96 18.06 -3.54
N LYS A 78 3.14 17.09 -2.63
CA LYS A 78 2.96 17.28 -1.18
C LYS A 78 1.54 17.70 -0.78
N LYS A 79 0.58 17.47 -1.67
CA LYS A 79 -0.84 17.80 -1.51
C LYS A 79 -1.67 16.53 -1.54
N LEU A 80 -2.70 16.50 -0.71
CA LEU A 80 -3.73 15.47 -0.75
C LEU A 80 -4.91 15.99 -1.55
N ARG A 81 -5.38 15.18 -2.50
CA ARG A 81 -6.53 15.48 -3.32
C ARG A 81 -7.58 14.40 -3.20
N LEU A 82 -8.83 14.81 -3.07
CA LEU A 82 -10.01 13.97 -3.10
C LEU A 82 -10.77 14.21 -4.41
N PHE A 83 -11.00 13.15 -5.15
CA PHE A 83 -11.79 13.15 -6.39
C PHE A 83 -13.09 12.39 -6.14
N ASP A 84 -14.21 13.02 -6.49
CA ASP A 84 -15.54 12.39 -6.49
C ASP A 84 -15.76 11.71 -7.85
N LEU A 85 -15.90 10.39 -7.85
CA LEU A 85 -16.12 9.61 -9.08
C LEU A 85 -17.53 9.74 -9.63
N GLN A 86 -18.47 10.28 -8.86
CA GLN A 86 -19.83 10.56 -9.33
C GLN A 86 -19.90 11.88 -10.13
N LYS A 87 -18.92 12.76 -9.93
CA LYS A 87 -18.77 14.02 -10.65
C LYS A 87 -17.36 14.13 -11.22
N PRO A 88 -17.01 13.27 -12.19
CA PRO A 88 -15.64 13.13 -12.63
C PRO A 88 -15.18 14.41 -13.33
N SER A 89 -14.24 15.10 -12.71
CA SER A 89 -13.42 16.10 -13.35
C SER A 89 -12.09 15.46 -13.76
N THR A 90 -11.61 15.78 -14.94
CA THR A 90 -10.35 15.26 -15.47
C THR A 90 -9.12 16.02 -14.95
N ASN A 91 -9.33 17.20 -14.37
CA ASN A 91 -8.25 18.07 -13.91
C ASN A 91 -8.06 17.95 -12.38
N ALA A 92 -6.80 17.92 -11.95
CA ALA A 92 -6.46 17.95 -10.53
C ALA A 92 -6.91 19.24 -9.83
N ASP A 93 -7.11 20.31 -10.57
CA ASP A 93 -7.55 21.61 -10.02
C ASP A 93 -9.02 21.59 -9.56
N ASP A 94 -9.81 20.64 -10.06
CA ASP A 94 -11.22 20.47 -9.66
C ASP A 94 -11.37 19.51 -8.47
N ALA A 95 -10.27 18.92 -7.99
CA ALA A 95 -10.26 18.08 -6.80
C ALA A 95 -10.48 18.91 -5.55
N GLN A 96 -11.15 18.32 -4.56
CA GLN A 96 -11.19 18.90 -3.23
C GLN A 96 -9.80 18.72 -2.56
N LEU A 97 -9.23 19.81 -2.06
CA LEU A 97 -7.96 19.81 -1.37
C LEU A 97 -8.16 19.68 0.14
N PHE A 98 -7.38 18.82 0.75
CA PHE A 98 -7.27 18.79 2.21
C PHE A 98 -6.63 20.07 2.72
N ARG A 99 -6.97 20.45 3.95
CA ARG A 99 -6.46 21.68 4.56
C ARG A 99 -4.94 21.71 4.53
N ALA A 100 -4.40 22.77 3.95
CA ALA A 100 -2.98 23.01 3.93
C ALA A 100 -2.48 23.31 5.35
N ARG A 101 -1.37 22.71 5.72
CA ARG A 101 -0.74 22.88 7.02
C ARG A 101 0.47 23.82 6.98
N PHE A 102 1.13 23.87 5.83
CA PHE A 102 2.37 24.61 5.63
C PHE A 102 2.16 25.82 4.70
N ASP A 103 3.03 26.81 4.82
CA ASP A 103 2.95 28.10 4.10
C ASP A 103 2.90 27.95 2.56
N ASN A 104 3.44 26.85 2.04
CA ASN A 104 3.43 26.57 0.60
C ASN A 104 2.11 25.94 0.10
N ASN A 105 1.04 26.02 0.87
CA ASN A 105 -0.26 25.38 0.55
C ASN A 105 -0.12 23.84 0.35
N THR A 106 0.71 23.20 1.16
CA THR A 106 0.94 21.76 1.17
C THR A 106 0.41 21.12 2.45
N THR A 107 0.06 19.84 2.40
CA THR A 107 -0.37 19.07 3.57
C THR A 107 0.80 18.47 4.33
N HIS A 108 1.92 18.22 3.64
CA HIS A 108 3.19 17.72 4.16
C HIS A 108 4.36 18.57 3.69
N GLU A 109 5.47 18.58 4.44
CA GLU A 109 6.73 19.20 3.99
C GLU A 109 7.53 18.29 3.05
N GLY A 110 7.39 16.97 3.20
CA GLY A 110 8.01 15.95 2.37
C GLY A 110 7.08 15.39 1.30
N LEU A 111 7.60 14.50 0.48
CA LEU A 111 6.80 13.77 -0.50
C LEU A 111 5.86 12.80 0.21
N ILE A 112 4.58 12.80 -0.17
CA ILE A 112 3.62 11.83 0.38
C ILE A 112 3.89 10.48 -0.26
N ARG A 113 4.36 9.54 0.55
CA ARG A 113 4.73 8.20 0.12
C ARG A 113 3.60 7.21 0.18
N SER A 114 2.75 7.33 1.21
CA SER A 114 1.64 6.41 1.40
C SER A 114 0.38 7.13 1.86
N VAL A 115 -0.74 6.62 1.38
CA VAL A 115 -2.10 7.06 1.72
C VAL A 115 -2.92 5.81 2.01
N VAL A 116 -3.48 5.72 3.20
CA VAL A 116 -4.28 4.59 3.65
C VAL A 116 -5.63 5.08 4.12
N LEU A 117 -6.69 4.46 3.61
CA LEU A 117 -8.07 4.77 3.97
C LEU A 117 -8.62 3.69 4.91
N GLY A 118 -9.21 4.10 6.02
CA GLY A 118 -9.92 3.21 6.92
C GLY A 118 -11.20 2.65 6.31
N ARG A 119 -11.75 1.61 6.93
CA ARG A 119 -13.02 0.98 6.52
C ARG A 119 -13.92 0.75 7.72
N GLY A 120 -15.17 0.39 7.45
CA GLY A 120 -16.13 0.09 8.49
C GLY A 120 -16.29 1.25 9.48
N SER A 121 -15.92 1.04 10.75
CA SER A 121 -15.99 2.08 11.79
C SER A 121 -15.03 3.25 11.52
N SER A 122 -13.94 3.01 10.81
CA SER A 122 -12.89 3.99 10.50
C SER A 122 -13.00 4.56 9.07
N GLN A 123 -14.12 4.35 8.37
CA GLN A 123 -14.30 4.74 6.96
C GLN A 123 -14.06 6.24 6.66
N ASN A 124 -14.18 7.10 7.68
CA ASN A 124 -13.90 8.53 7.56
C ASN A 124 -12.48 8.92 7.96
N THR A 125 -11.64 7.94 8.30
CA THR A 125 -10.25 8.17 8.69
C THR A 125 -9.32 7.90 7.52
N LEU A 126 -8.49 8.88 7.21
CA LEU A 126 -7.39 8.76 6.26
C LEU A 126 -6.08 8.87 7.02
N VAL A 127 -5.12 8.05 6.67
CA VAL A 127 -3.75 8.14 7.22
C VAL A 127 -2.79 8.39 6.07
N THR A 128 -1.89 9.33 6.27
CA THR A 128 -0.85 9.66 5.31
C THR A 128 0.52 9.58 5.95
N ALA A 129 1.51 9.16 5.19
CA ALA A 129 2.89 9.14 5.61
C ALA A 129 3.79 9.76 4.54
N SER A 130 4.79 10.50 4.99
CA SER A 130 5.64 11.30 4.14
C SER A 130 7.13 11.13 4.47
N GLU A 131 7.99 11.58 3.56
CA GLU A 131 9.45 11.63 3.74
C GLU A 131 9.89 12.61 4.84
N ASP A 132 9.00 13.50 5.29
CA ASP A 132 9.23 14.39 6.44
C ASP A 132 9.19 13.66 7.80
N LYS A 133 9.09 12.33 7.79
CA LYS A 133 8.93 11.45 8.96
C LYS A 133 7.61 11.67 9.71
N LEU A 134 6.64 12.32 9.11
CA LEU A 134 5.36 12.61 9.70
C LEU A 134 4.30 11.64 9.20
N ILE A 135 3.57 11.03 10.12
CA ILE A 135 2.32 10.33 9.87
C ILE A 135 1.19 11.21 10.35
N GLN A 136 0.17 11.43 9.53
CA GLN A 136 -0.98 12.25 9.86
C GLN A 136 -2.27 11.48 9.66
N TRP A 137 -3.19 11.66 10.63
CA TRP A 137 -4.57 11.19 10.53
C TRP A 137 -5.48 12.35 10.17
N TRP A 138 -6.40 12.11 9.28
CA TRP A 138 -7.32 13.10 8.72
C TRP A 138 -8.75 12.62 8.87
N ASP A 139 -9.67 13.52 9.17
CA ASP A 139 -11.11 13.27 9.06
C ASP A 139 -11.58 13.68 7.66
N LEU A 140 -12.09 12.72 6.88
CA LEU A 140 -12.56 12.95 5.51
C LEU A 140 -13.75 13.89 5.42
N ARG A 141 -14.55 14.02 6.49
CA ARG A 141 -15.73 14.89 6.51
C ARG A 141 -15.36 16.36 6.61
N THR A 142 -14.31 16.65 7.36
CA THR A 142 -13.81 18.01 7.56
C THR A 142 -12.60 18.34 6.71
N MET A 143 -11.91 17.29 6.20
CA MET A 143 -10.61 17.39 5.51
C MET A 143 -9.52 18.04 6.36
N GLU A 144 -9.63 17.93 7.68
CA GLU A 144 -8.69 18.48 8.64
C GLU A 144 -7.85 17.38 9.28
N PRO A 145 -6.60 17.67 9.67
CA PRO A 145 -5.78 16.74 10.44
C PRO A 145 -6.35 16.58 11.85
N VAL A 146 -6.41 15.35 12.33
CA VAL A 146 -6.93 14.99 13.67
C VAL A 146 -5.79 14.62 14.61
N HIS A 147 -4.78 13.93 14.11
CA HIS A 147 -3.66 13.45 14.91
C HIS A 147 -2.39 13.40 14.09
N ASP A 148 -1.25 13.57 14.77
CA ASP A 148 0.09 13.54 14.16
C ASP A 148 1.01 12.63 14.97
N MET A 149 1.87 11.90 14.26
CA MET A 149 2.94 11.10 14.84
C MET A 149 4.24 11.35 14.09
N ILE A 150 5.30 11.67 14.82
CA ILE A 150 6.64 11.86 14.25
C ILE A 150 7.43 10.56 14.43
N LEU A 151 8.03 10.08 13.35
CA LEU A 151 8.87 8.90 13.34
C LEU A 151 10.33 9.26 13.66
N ASP A 152 11.00 8.40 14.40
CA ASP A 152 12.44 8.54 14.69
C ASP A 152 13.27 8.32 13.42
N GLU A 153 12.89 7.31 12.64
CA GLU A 153 13.59 6.87 11.42
C GLU A 153 12.83 7.27 10.14
N PRO A 154 13.50 7.29 8.99
CA PRO A 154 12.85 7.56 7.71
C PRO A 154 11.74 6.57 7.41
N PHE A 155 10.58 7.10 7.00
CA PHE A 155 9.44 6.31 6.56
C PHE A 155 9.76 5.47 5.31
N VAL A 156 9.36 4.21 5.31
CA VAL A 156 9.55 3.28 4.18
C VAL A 156 8.21 2.90 3.57
N SER A 157 7.33 2.25 4.32
CA SER A 157 6.01 1.82 3.83
C SER A 157 4.93 1.85 4.89
N MET A 158 3.68 1.92 4.45
CA MET A 158 2.50 1.85 5.29
C MET A 158 1.41 1.09 4.57
N GLU A 159 0.87 0.07 5.22
CA GLU A 159 -0.22 -0.73 4.69
C GLU A 159 -1.32 -0.92 5.75
N ARG A 160 -2.54 -1.10 5.28
CA ARG A 160 -3.66 -1.40 6.16
C ARG A 160 -3.81 -2.90 6.34
N CYS A 161 -3.84 -3.34 7.57
CA CYS A 161 -4.16 -4.71 7.96
C CYS A 161 -5.51 -4.77 8.66
N VAL A 162 -6.36 -5.67 8.21
CA VAL A 162 -7.70 -5.90 8.80
C VAL A 162 -7.82 -7.36 9.17
N GLY A 163 -8.28 -7.63 10.37
CA GLY A 163 -8.44 -8.99 10.86
C GLY A 163 -9.31 -9.07 12.09
N ALA A 164 -9.26 -10.23 12.75
CA ALA A 164 -9.98 -10.47 14.01
C ALA A 164 -9.56 -9.52 15.14
N PHE A 165 -8.37 -8.90 15.02
CA PHE A 165 -7.82 -7.91 15.95
C PHE A 165 -8.33 -6.48 15.72
N GLY A 166 -9.17 -6.26 14.70
CA GLY A 166 -9.64 -4.94 14.31
C GLY A 166 -8.95 -4.42 13.06
N GLU A 167 -8.73 -3.11 13.00
CA GLU A 167 -8.12 -2.44 11.86
C GLU A 167 -6.83 -1.73 12.29
N TYR A 168 -5.71 -2.25 11.83
CA TYR A 168 -4.38 -1.71 12.08
C TYR A 168 -3.77 -1.09 10.83
N VAL A 169 -2.89 -0.13 11.05
CA VAL A 169 -1.94 0.35 10.05
C VAL A 169 -0.57 -0.18 10.43
N THR A 170 0.03 -0.92 9.51
CA THR A 170 1.43 -1.34 9.67
C THR A 170 2.34 -0.29 9.05
N VAL A 171 3.39 0.07 9.77
CA VAL A 171 4.36 1.09 9.35
C VAL A 171 5.76 0.52 9.46
N THR A 172 6.55 0.73 8.43
CA THR A 172 7.99 0.45 8.46
C THR A 172 8.78 1.74 8.39
N ALA A 173 9.75 1.89 9.30
CA ALA A 173 10.65 3.04 9.35
C ALA A 173 12.04 2.58 9.80
N GLY A 174 13.07 2.74 8.94
CA GLY A 174 14.39 2.19 9.22
C GLY A 174 14.34 0.69 9.51
N HIS A 175 14.72 0.29 10.71
CA HIS A 175 14.65 -1.10 11.20
C HIS A 175 13.35 -1.45 11.93
N ASP A 176 12.46 -0.48 12.12
CA ASP A 176 11.26 -0.67 12.92
C ASP A 176 10.08 -1.20 12.10
N ALA A 177 9.40 -2.16 12.68
CA ALA A 177 8.11 -2.68 12.27
C ALA A 177 7.08 -2.27 13.33
N MET A 178 6.16 -1.38 12.99
CA MET A 178 5.17 -0.84 13.91
C MET A 178 3.76 -1.22 13.49
N PHE A 179 2.93 -1.50 14.49
CA PHE A 179 1.51 -1.81 14.34
C PHE A 179 0.72 -0.76 15.13
N ILE A 180 -0.06 0.03 14.42
CA ILE A 180 -0.78 1.18 14.97
C ILE A 180 -2.26 0.91 14.83
N ASP A 181 -3.01 1.03 15.91
CA ASP A 181 -4.47 0.93 15.88
C ASP A 181 -5.06 2.17 15.18
N LEU A 182 -5.89 1.93 14.18
CA LEU A 182 -6.44 3.02 13.35
C LEU A 182 -7.46 3.88 14.10
N ALA A 183 -8.14 3.34 15.10
CA ALA A 183 -9.17 4.03 15.86
C ALA A 183 -8.61 4.82 17.05
N THR A 184 -7.60 4.26 17.74
CA THR A 184 -6.98 4.89 18.90
C THR A 184 -5.77 5.75 18.55
N HIS A 185 -5.19 5.55 17.37
CA HIS A 185 -3.95 6.18 16.89
C HIS A 185 -2.70 5.80 17.72
N GLU A 186 -2.80 4.76 18.54
CA GLU A 186 -1.71 4.32 19.41
C GLU A 186 -0.88 3.21 18.73
N VAL A 187 0.43 3.22 19.01
CA VAL A 187 1.33 2.14 18.63
C VAL A 187 1.07 0.94 19.56
N VAL A 188 0.37 -0.07 19.05
CA VAL A 188 0.04 -1.30 19.80
C VAL A 188 1.28 -2.16 19.98
N LYS A 189 2.14 -2.22 18.95
CA LYS A 189 3.36 -3.02 18.97
C LYS A 189 4.45 -2.37 18.10
N ARG A 190 5.70 -2.45 18.58
CA ARG A 190 6.90 -2.05 17.82
C ARG A 190 7.96 -3.11 17.98
N HIS A 191 8.54 -3.54 16.87
CA HIS A 191 9.69 -4.44 16.85
C HIS A 191 10.81 -3.77 16.05
N THR A 192 12.03 -3.85 16.56
CA THR A 192 13.23 -3.47 15.82
C THR A 192 13.84 -4.75 15.27
N LEU A 193 13.87 -4.88 13.95
CA LEU A 193 14.31 -6.08 13.24
C LEU A 193 15.80 -5.98 12.89
N ASP A 194 16.48 -7.11 12.79
CA ASP A 194 17.90 -7.16 12.39
C ASP A 194 18.10 -6.68 10.96
N VAL A 195 17.12 -6.94 10.09
CA VAL A 195 17.12 -6.52 8.68
C VAL A 195 16.03 -5.47 8.46
N PRO A 196 16.34 -4.32 7.83
CA PRO A 196 15.35 -3.26 7.62
C PRO A 196 14.21 -3.75 6.74
N PRO A 197 12.95 -3.72 7.23
CA PRO A 197 11.81 -4.15 6.45
C PRO A 197 11.40 -3.09 5.42
N SER A 198 11.11 -3.52 4.21
CA SER A 198 10.53 -2.67 3.17
C SER A 198 9.01 -2.58 3.26
N SER A 199 8.38 -3.65 3.70
CA SER A 199 6.93 -3.76 3.89
C SER A 199 6.64 -4.89 4.88
N ILE A 200 5.60 -4.72 5.68
CA ILE A 200 5.14 -5.74 6.65
C ILE A 200 3.63 -5.91 6.55
N TYR A 201 3.16 -7.12 6.84
CA TYR A 201 1.72 -7.39 6.92
C TYR A 201 1.42 -8.40 8.03
N LEU A 202 0.46 -8.08 8.91
CA LEU A 202 0.02 -8.94 10.01
C LEU A 202 -0.92 -10.02 9.49
N HIS A 203 -0.78 -11.23 10.00
CA HIS A 203 -1.65 -12.36 9.64
C HIS A 203 -3.11 -12.07 10.01
N PRO A 204 -4.06 -12.03 9.05
CA PRO A 204 -5.38 -11.44 9.26
C PRO A 204 -6.29 -12.23 10.20
N THR A 205 -6.12 -13.55 10.29
CA THR A 205 -7.03 -14.40 11.09
C THR A 205 -6.49 -14.72 12.47
N THR A 206 -5.18 -14.97 12.60
CA THR A 206 -4.57 -15.41 13.86
C THR A 206 -3.87 -14.30 14.62
N ALA A 207 -3.36 -13.28 13.92
CA ALA A 207 -2.51 -12.22 14.47
C ALA A 207 -1.27 -12.72 15.24
N HIS A 208 -0.87 -13.99 15.04
CA HIS A 208 0.29 -14.57 15.73
C HIS A 208 1.60 -14.32 15.01
N THR A 209 1.53 -14.08 13.71
CA THR A 209 2.70 -13.88 12.87
C THR A 209 2.52 -12.68 11.95
N PHE A 210 3.63 -12.09 11.52
CA PHE A 210 3.64 -11.11 10.44
C PHE A 210 4.73 -11.47 9.42
N VAL A 211 4.46 -11.15 8.18
CA VAL A 211 5.40 -11.28 7.08
C VAL A 211 6.12 -9.96 6.84
N ALA A 212 7.41 -10.01 6.53
CA ALA A 212 8.21 -8.85 6.19
C ALA A 212 9.04 -9.12 4.92
N GLY A 213 9.01 -8.17 3.98
CA GLY A 213 9.94 -8.11 2.85
C GLY A 213 11.12 -7.21 3.20
N SER A 214 12.23 -7.32 2.47
CA SER A 214 13.37 -6.42 2.60
C SER A 214 13.94 -6.03 1.25
N THR A 215 14.45 -4.79 1.17
CA THR A 215 15.26 -4.33 0.03
C THR A 215 16.75 -4.48 0.26
N ALA A 216 17.17 -4.78 1.49
CA ALA A 216 18.57 -5.00 1.85
C ALA A 216 19.06 -6.40 1.43
N ASP A 217 18.15 -7.35 1.42
CA ASP A 217 18.33 -8.68 0.86
C ASP A 217 17.09 -9.06 0.04
N GLU A 218 17.14 -10.18 -0.64
CA GLU A 218 16.10 -10.62 -1.58
C GLU A 218 15.08 -11.56 -0.92
N TRP A 219 14.95 -11.51 0.43
CA TRP A 219 14.26 -12.54 1.19
C TRP A 219 13.00 -12.02 1.86
N VAL A 220 12.06 -12.94 2.06
CA VAL A 220 10.84 -12.73 2.81
C VAL A 220 10.89 -13.51 4.10
N ARG A 221 10.64 -12.83 5.22
CA ARG A 221 10.71 -13.40 6.57
C ARG A 221 9.34 -13.46 7.21
N ILE A 222 9.16 -14.46 8.04
CA ILE A 222 8.00 -14.59 8.90
C ILE A 222 8.47 -14.45 10.35
N TYR A 223 7.84 -13.55 11.07
CA TYR A 223 8.13 -13.24 12.47
C TYR A 223 6.95 -13.59 13.37
N GLU A 224 7.24 -13.96 14.60
CA GLU A 224 6.24 -14.05 15.66
C GLU A 224 5.82 -12.63 16.10
N TYR A 225 4.51 -12.38 16.13
CA TYR A 225 3.99 -11.04 16.46
C TYR A 225 4.28 -10.62 17.89
N GLU A 226 4.24 -11.56 18.88
CA GLU A 226 4.43 -11.21 20.28
C GLU A 226 5.90 -10.89 20.59
N SER A 227 6.83 -11.70 20.16
CA SER A 227 8.25 -11.57 20.50
C SER A 227 9.09 -10.83 19.47
N GLY A 228 8.64 -10.71 18.22
CA GLY A 228 9.45 -10.23 17.10
C GLY A 228 10.53 -11.22 16.64
N LYS A 229 10.46 -12.48 17.10
CA LYS A 229 11.43 -13.51 16.74
C LYS A 229 11.18 -13.99 15.30
N GLU A 230 12.24 -14.09 14.50
CA GLU A 230 12.19 -14.73 13.19
C GLU A 230 11.86 -16.22 13.33
N LEU A 231 10.79 -16.65 12.66
CA LEU A 231 10.31 -18.02 12.65
C LEU A 231 10.73 -18.77 11.38
N ASP A 232 10.70 -18.08 10.25
CA ASP A 232 10.98 -18.69 8.94
C ASP A 232 11.57 -17.67 7.97
N LEU A 233 12.33 -18.16 7.00
CA LEU A 233 13.05 -17.41 6.00
C LEU A 233 12.82 -18.01 4.61
N ASN A 234 12.14 -17.27 3.75
CA ASN A 234 11.79 -17.71 2.41
C ASN A 234 12.68 -17.01 1.36
N LYS A 235 13.42 -17.85 0.64
CA LYS A 235 14.31 -17.42 -0.44
C LYS A 235 13.69 -17.76 -1.80
N GLY A 236 13.87 -16.91 -2.77
CA GLY A 236 13.37 -17.21 -4.12
C GLY A 236 13.28 -16.00 -5.05
N HIS A 237 13.24 -14.79 -4.51
CA HIS A 237 13.43 -13.59 -5.31
C HIS A 237 14.91 -13.41 -5.69
N HIS A 238 15.14 -12.73 -6.80
CA HIS A 238 16.46 -12.37 -7.31
C HIS A 238 16.66 -10.84 -7.35
N GLY A 239 15.90 -10.13 -6.57
CA GLY A 239 15.95 -8.69 -6.42
C GLY A 239 15.20 -8.20 -5.18
N PRO A 240 15.36 -6.93 -4.82
CA PRO A 240 14.73 -6.32 -3.66
C PRO A 240 13.23 -6.58 -3.58
N VAL A 241 12.74 -6.95 -2.39
CA VAL A 241 11.31 -7.14 -2.14
C VAL A 241 10.71 -5.81 -1.67
N HIS A 242 9.73 -5.29 -2.40
CA HIS A 242 9.12 -3.99 -2.11
C HIS A 242 7.80 -4.06 -1.38
N CYS A 243 7.02 -5.10 -1.57
CA CYS A 243 5.71 -5.24 -0.95
C CYS A 243 5.42 -6.68 -0.55
N VAL A 244 4.69 -6.82 0.55
CA VAL A 244 4.15 -8.11 1.02
C VAL A 244 2.70 -7.92 1.46
N SER A 245 1.88 -8.95 1.30
CA SER A 245 0.49 -8.94 1.77
C SER A 245 0.00 -10.36 1.97
N TYR A 246 -0.81 -10.59 3.00
CA TYR A 246 -1.54 -11.84 3.16
C TYR A 246 -2.83 -11.84 2.34
N THR A 247 -3.26 -13.05 1.93
CA THR A 247 -4.63 -13.27 1.48
C THR A 247 -5.61 -13.06 2.64
N PRO A 248 -6.87 -12.67 2.40
CA PRO A 248 -7.82 -12.37 3.48
C PRO A 248 -8.08 -13.55 4.43
N ASP A 249 -7.92 -14.79 3.97
CA ASP A 249 -8.03 -16.02 4.77
C ASP A 249 -6.75 -16.33 5.58
N GLY A 250 -5.64 -15.66 5.25
CA GLY A 250 -4.33 -15.90 5.87
C GLY A 250 -3.61 -17.15 5.35
N GLU A 251 -4.17 -17.89 4.41
CA GLU A 251 -3.57 -19.15 3.91
C GLU A 251 -2.32 -18.93 3.06
N ALA A 252 -2.18 -17.74 2.46
CA ALA A 252 -1.02 -17.41 1.66
C ALA A 252 -0.58 -15.96 1.88
N ALA A 253 0.72 -15.72 1.75
CA ALA A 253 1.29 -14.40 1.62
C ALA A 253 1.86 -14.20 0.22
N ALA A 254 1.68 -13.02 -0.34
CA ALA A 254 2.26 -12.63 -1.61
C ALA A 254 3.39 -11.62 -1.39
N SER A 255 4.46 -11.72 -2.15
CA SER A 255 5.56 -10.75 -2.18
C SER A 255 5.88 -10.32 -3.60
N GLY A 256 6.14 -9.04 -3.79
CA GLY A 256 6.50 -8.45 -5.08
C GLY A 256 7.93 -7.89 -5.05
N SER A 257 8.70 -8.17 -6.11
CA SER A 257 10.10 -7.79 -6.22
C SER A 257 10.43 -7.06 -7.53
N GLU A 258 11.54 -6.32 -7.54
CA GLU A 258 12.11 -5.70 -8.75
C GLU A 258 12.54 -6.72 -9.81
N ASP A 259 12.74 -7.97 -9.45
CA ASP A 259 13.05 -9.03 -10.42
C ASP A 259 11.90 -9.32 -11.41
N GLY A 260 10.77 -8.63 -11.24
CA GLY A 260 9.58 -8.79 -12.07
C GLY A 260 8.80 -10.06 -11.74
N THR A 261 8.98 -10.63 -10.56
CA THR A 261 8.24 -11.79 -10.10
C THR A 261 7.31 -11.45 -8.93
N LEU A 262 6.23 -12.18 -8.81
CA LEU A 262 5.37 -12.24 -7.65
C LEU A 262 5.50 -13.65 -7.05
N MET A 263 5.82 -13.72 -5.77
CA MET A 263 5.82 -14.99 -5.03
C MET A 263 4.56 -15.11 -4.19
N ALA A 264 3.96 -16.29 -4.16
CA ALA A 264 2.94 -16.64 -3.18
C ALA A 264 3.52 -17.70 -2.24
N LEU A 265 3.54 -17.39 -0.97
CA LEU A 265 4.01 -18.24 0.12
C LEU A 265 2.79 -18.91 0.74
N THR A 266 2.69 -20.22 0.60
CA THR A 266 1.69 -21.03 1.30
C THR A 266 2.43 -22.03 2.17
N PRO A 267 1.88 -22.51 3.33
CA PRO A 267 2.53 -23.51 4.13
C PRO A 267 2.94 -24.72 3.29
N GLY A 268 4.25 -24.97 3.20
CA GLY A 268 4.83 -26.09 2.47
C GLY A 268 5.00 -25.94 0.96
N THR A 269 4.63 -24.81 0.35
CA THR A 269 4.85 -24.58 -1.08
C THR A 269 5.17 -23.13 -1.40
N ILE A 270 6.18 -22.90 -2.23
CA ILE A 270 6.48 -21.59 -2.84
C ILE A 270 5.98 -21.61 -4.28
N ARG A 271 5.15 -20.65 -4.65
CA ARG A 271 4.70 -20.46 -6.05
C ARG A 271 5.21 -19.15 -6.58
N LEU A 272 6.04 -19.22 -7.63
CA LEU A 272 6.53 -18.06 -8.35
C LEU A 272 5.58 -17.69 -9.48
N TRP A 273 5.17 -16.44 -9.52
CA TRP A 273 4.40 -15.88 -10.62
C TRP A 273 5.29 -14.93 -11.42
N GLN A 274 5.51 -15.25 -12.68
CA GLN A 274 6.29 -14.40 -13.55
C GLN A 274 5.39 -13.31 -14.14
N THR A 275 5.74 -12.05 -13.89
CA THR A 275 5.00 -10.89 -14.42
C THR A 275 5.58 -10.39 -15.76
N THR A 276 6.83 -10.73 -16.07
CA THR A 276 7.50 -10.29 -17.31
C THR A 276 7.49 -11.38 -18.37
N PRO A 277 6.85 -11.18 -19.54
CA PRO A 277 6.88 -12.16 -20.62
C PRO A 277 8.31 -12.40 -21.14
N GLY A 278 8.70 -13.67 -21.32
CA GLY A 278 9.93 -14.05 -21.99
C GLY A 278 11.16 -14.33 -21.12
N LYS A 279 11.15 -13.98 -19.84
CA LYS A 279 12.18 -14.43 -18.89
C LYS A 279 11.80 -15.79 -18.31
N LYS A 280 12.59 -16.80 -18.54
CA LYS A 280 12.46 -18.10 -17.87
C LYS A 280 13.29 -18.07 -16.59
N TYR A 281 12.65 -17.98 -15.44
CA TYR A 281 13.29 -18.29 -14.17
C TYR A 281 13.13 -19.79 -13.91
N GLY A 282 14.24 -20.49 -13.77
CA GLY A 282 14.22 -21.93 -13.51
C GLY A 282 13.60 -22.21 -12.15
N LEU A 283 12.43 -22.83 -12.16
CA LEU A 283 11.94 -23.53 -10.98
C LEU A 283 12.76 -24.81 -10.88
N TRP A 284 13.64 -24.90 -9.89
CA TRP A 284 14.28 -26.13 -9.53
C TRP A 284 13.24 -27.00 -8.81
N SER A 285 12.92 -28.13 -9.42
CA SER A 285 12.10 -29.18 -8.84
C SER A 285 12.82 -29.89 -7.72
#